data_de2050140674835a7ee6c5998319cbb0
#
_entry.id   de2050140674835a7ee6c5998319cbb0
#
_cell.length_a   1.000
_cell.length_b   1.000
_cell.length_c   1.000
_cell.angle_alpha   90.00
_cell.angle_beta   90.00
_cell.angle_gamma   90.00
#
_symmetry.space_group_name_H-M   'P 1'
#
loop_
_entity.id
_entity.type
_entity.pdbx_description
1 polymer ?
#
loop_
_entity_poly.entity_id
_entity_poly.type
_entity_poly.pdbx_seq_one_letter_code
_entity_poly.pdbx_strand_id
1 'polypeptide(L)'
;MTESKKILVVDDDRQVLRYLTEVLTEAGYDTTACDRFQDAKTLLATTRPSLLLTDIRLGAYNGLQLAIFGRDRHPNIPIIVLTGYEDPTLREEAAHSGALFLVKPVKRAILLASIEQVLGEKPPQT
;
A
#
# COMPACT_ATOMS: atom_id res chain seq x y z
N MET A 1 -4.02 -25.19 -2.75
CA MET A 1 -4.29 -24.03 -1.87
C MET A 1 -3.40 -22.87 -2.24
N THR A 2 -4.01 -21.77 -2.52
CA THR A 2 -3.27 -20.54 -2.75
C THR A 2 -2.93 -19.89 -1.43
N GLU A 3 -1.69 -19.50 -1.26
CA GLU A 3 -1.28 -18.75 -0.08
C GLU A 3 -1.91 -17.35 -0.14
N SER A 4 -2.29 -16.84 1.02
CA SER A 4 -2.78 -15.47 1.11
C SER A 4 -1.67 -14.50 0.77
N LYS A 5 -2.00 -13.48 -0.03
CA LYS A 5 -1.07 -12.41 -0.32
C LYS A 5 -0.87 -11.56 0.92
N LYS A 6 0.36 -11.16 1.17
CA LYS A 6 0.74 -10.37 2.34
C LYS A 6 0.84 -8.90 1.95
N ILE A 7 0.06 -8.07 2.63
CA ILE A 7 0.04 -6.64 2.37
C ILE A 7 0.59 -5.90 3.58
N LEU A 8 1.63 -5.10 3.35
CA LEU A 8 2.14 -4.18 4.36
C LEU A 8 1.37 -2.86 4.23
N VAL A 9 0.64 -2.50 5.27
CA VAL A 9 -0.22 -1.30 5.30
C VAL A 9 0.41 -0.28 6.23
N VAL A 10 0.65 0.93 5.71
CA VAL A 10 1.33 1.98 6.47
C VAL A 10 0.51 3.27 6.43
N ASP A 11 0.08 3.74 7.59
CA ASP A 11 -0.65 5.00 7.72
C ASP A 11 -0.49 5.49 9.16
N ASP A 12 -0.14 6.75 9.36
CA ASP A 12 0.02 7.32 10.69
C ASP A 12 -1.32 7.68 11.35
N ASP A 13 -2.41 7.70 10.59
CA ASP A 13 -3.76 7.85 11.12
C ASP A 13 -4.28 6.46 11.49
N ARG A 14 -4.43 6.19 12.78
CA ARG A 14 -4.83 4.87 13.27
C ARG A 14 -6.24 4.47 12.85
N GLN A 15 -7.14 5.43 12.67
CA GLN A 15 -8.50 5.12 12.22
C GLN A 15 -8.49 4.65 10.76
N VAL A 16 -7.72 5.32 9.93
CA VAL A 16 -7.55 4.92 8.52
C VAL A 16 -6.87 3.55 8.45
N LEU A 17 -5.82 3.37 9.24
CA LEU A 17 -5.09 2.11 9.30
C LEU A 17 -6.01 0.94 9.67
N ARG A 18 -6.87 1.14 10.68
CA ARG A 18 -7.85 0.13 11.08
C ARG A 18 -8.83 -0.19 9.95
N TYR A 19 -9.37 0.85 9.32
CA TYR A 19 -10.30 0.67 8.20
C TYR A 19 -9.66 -0.15 7.07
N LEU A 20 -8.47 0.24 6.65
CA LEU A 20 -7.76 -0.46 5.58
C LEU A 20 -7.50 -1.91 5.95
N THR A 21 -7.03 -2.14 7.18
CA THR A 21 -6.75 -3.49 7.66
C THR A 21 -8.00 -4.37 7.68
N GLU A 22 -9.12 -3.83 8.16
CA GLU A 22 -10.39 -4.55 8.19
C GLU A 22 -10.87 -4.92 6.79
N VAL A 23 -10.83 -3.97 5.86
CA VAL A 23 -11.25 -4.21 4.47
C VAL A 23 -10.40 -5.32 3.85
N LEU A 24 -9.09 -5.25 4.01
CA LEU A 24 -8.18 -6.20 3.40
C LEU A 24 -8.29 -7.59 4.04
N THR A 25 -8.41 -7.64 5.35
CA THR A 25 -8.53 -8.91 6.07
C THR A 25 -9.84 -9.61 5.68
N GLU A 26 -10.95 -8.88 5.60
CA GLU A 26 -12.23 -9.42 5.16
C GLU A 26 -12.16 -9.95 3.74
N ALA A 27 -11.34 -9.35 2.89
CA ALA A 27 -11.16 -9.80 1.51
C ALA A 27 -10.22 -11.00 1.37
N GLY A 28 -9.63 -11.48 2.49
CA GLY A 28 -8.79 -12.67 2.49
C GLY A 28 -7.30 -12.40 2.41
N TYR A 29 -6.87 -11.14 2.49
CA TYR A 29 -5.45 -10.81 2.51
C TYR A 29 -4.87 -10.93 3.93
N ASP A 30 -3.60 -11.26 3.99
CA ASP A 30 -2.84 -11.28 5.24
C ASP A 30 -2.21 -9.89 5.39
N THR A 31 -2.57 -9.15 6.44
CA THR A 31 -2.13 -7.77 6.61
C THR A 31 -1.17 -7.60 7.77
N THR A 32 -0.17 -6.76 7.58
CA THR A 32 0.69 -6.25 8.64
C THR A 32 0.55 -4.74 8.64
N ALA A 33 0.14 -4.17 9.76
CA ALA A 33 -0.14 -2.75 9.87
C ALA A 33 0.96 -2.03 10.65
N CYS A 34 1.39 -0.89 10.11
CA CYS A 34 2.39 -0.03 10.76
C CYS A 34 1.89 1.41 10.76
N ASP A 35 2.12 2.12 11.84
CA ASP A 35 1.79 3.54 11.92
C ASP A 35 3.03 4.45 11.88
N ARG A 36 4.21 3.87 11.67
CA ARG A 36 5.47 4.62 11.63
C ARG A 36 6.33 4.22 10.45
N PHE A 37 6.98 5.21 9.86
CA PHE A 37 7.89 5.03 8.74
C PHE A 37 9.01 4.03 9.07
N GLN A 38 9.67 4.16 10.23
CA GLN A 38 10.81 3.31 10.58
C GLN A 38 10.43 1.85 10.74
N ASP A 39 9.25 1.58 11.32
CA ASP A 39 8.78 0.20 11.46
C ASP A 39 8.49 -0.43 10.10
N ALA A 40 7.87 0.33 9.20
CA ALA A 40 7.61 -0.13 7.84
C ALA A 40 8.90 -0.40 7.09
N LYS A 41 9.88 0.48 7.24
CA LYS A 41 11.19 0.31 6.61
C LYS A 41 11.87 -0.96 7.09
N THR A 42 11.82 -1.23 8.40
CA THR A 42 12.36 -2.46 8.98
C THR A 42 11.68 -3.70 8.40
N LEU A 43 10.35 -3.67 8.29
CA LEU A 43 9.60 -4.79 7.72
C LEU A 43 9.91 -5.01 6.24
N LEU A 44 10.10 -3.95 5.47
CA LEU A 44 10.52 -4.08 4.08
C LEU A 44 11.91 -4.68 3.96
N ALA A 45 12.79 -4.42 4.92
CA ALA A 45 14.14 -4.95 4.92
C ALA A 45 14.19 -6.41 5.38
N THR A 46 13.27 -6.85 6.24
CA THR A 46 13.34 -8.16 6.89
C THR A 46 12.28 -9.16 6.41
N THR A 47 11.27 -8.72 5.68
CA THR A 47 10.19 -9.58 5.17
C THR A 47 9.98 -9.33 3.68
N ARG A 48 9.13 -10.15 3.04
CA ARG A 48 8.78 -9.99 1.63
C ARG A 48 7.27 -9.82 1.48
N PRO A 49 6.75 -8.62 1.69
CA PRO A 49 5.33 -8.40 1.42
C PRO A 49 5.03 -8.51 -0.08
N SER A 50 3.83 -8.93 -0.39
CA SER A 50 3.35 -9.02 -1.77
C SER A 50 2.99 -7.66 -2.33
N LEU A 51 2.68 -6.70 -1.46
CA LEU A 51 2.25 -5.36 -1.84
C LEU A 51 2.52 -4.39 -0.68
N LEU A 52 2.94 -3.17 -1.03
CA LEU A 52 3.05 -2.07 -0.08
C LEU A 52 1.91 -1.08 -0.34
N LEU A 53 1.09 -0.86 0.66
CA LEU A 53 0.02 0.14 0.66
C LEU A 53 0.38 1.19 1.69
N THR A 54 0.73 2.39 1.27
CA THR A 54 1.22 3.43 2.18
C THR A 54 0.55 4.76 1.97
N ASP A 55 0.29 5.47 3.08
CA ASP A 55 -0.04 6.88 3.02
C ASP A 55 1.18 7.66 2.54
N ILE A 56 0.93 8.79 1.88
CA ILE A 56 2.01 9.64 1.41
C ILE A 56 2.66 10.43 2.56
N ARG A 57 1.88 10.75 3.58
CA ARG A 57 2.38 11.49 4.75
C ARG A 57 2.53 10.56 5.94
N LEU A 58 3.76 10.42 6.41
CA LEU A 58 4.12 9.54 7.53
C LEU A 58 4.93 10.34 8.55
N GLY A 59 4.26 11.26 9.26
CA GLY A 59 4.93 12.16 10.19
C GLY A 59 5.90 13.07 9.46
N ALA A 60 7.17 13.04 9.84
CA ALA A 60 8.22 13.84 9.20
C ALA A 60 8.71 13.22 7.89
N TYR A 61 8.23 12.03 7.53
CA TYR A 61 8.67 11.29 6.36
C TYR A 61 7.57 11.21 5.31
N ASN A 62 7.96 10.75 4.15
CA ASN A 62 7.09 10.69 2.97
C ASN A 62 6.96 9.23 2.53
N GLY A 63 5.74 8.81 2.21
CA GLY A 63 5.49 7.44 1.71
C GLY A 63 6.21 7.13 0.40
N LEU A 64 6.55 8.14 -0.40
CA LEU A 64 7.35 7.93 -1.61
C LEU A 64 8.78 7.50 -1.27
N GLN A 65 9.34 7.99 -0.17
CA GLN A 65 10.64 7.52 0.31
C GLN A 65 10.56 6.03 0.69
N LEU A 66 9.45 5.63 1.30
CA LEU A 66 9.21 4.23 1.63
C LEU A 66 9.07 3.38 0.37
N ALA A 67 8.38 3.91 -0.65
CA ALA A 67 8.23 3.24 -1.95
C ALA A 67 9.59 3.00 -2.62
N ILE A 68 10.44 4.01 -2.60
CA ILE A 68 11.80 3.91 -3.18
C ILE A 68 12.60 2.84 -2.43
N PHE A 69 12.57 2.87 -1.10
CA PHE A 69 13.25 1.87 -0.28
C PHE A 69 12.72 0.46 -0.57
N GLY A 70 11.40 0.32 -0.66
CA GLY A 70 10.76 -0.96 -0.96
C GLY A 70 11.19 -1.52 -2.31
N ARG A 71 11.25 -0.66 -3.34
CA ARG A 71 11.69 -1.05 -4.68
C ARG A 71 13.16 -1.44 -4.71
N ASP A 72 13.97 -0.80 -3.90
CA ASP A 72 15.39 -1.16 -3.79
C ASP A 72 15.55 -2.58 -3.24
N ARG A 73 14.75 -2.94 -2.26
CA ARG A 73 14.79 -4.27 -1.63
C ARG A 73 14.04 -5.33 -2.41
N HIS A 74 12.94 -4.95 -3.03
CA HIS A 74 12.04 -5.84 -3.78
C HIS A 74 11.70 -5.16 -5.12
N PRO A 75 12.54 -5.32 -6.14
CA PRO A 75 12.41 -4.53 -7.39
C PRO A 75 11.05 -4.61 -8.08
N ASN A 76 10.32 -5.71 -7.89
CA ASN A 76 9.02 -5.90 -8.55
C ASN A 76 7.82 -5.74 -7.62
N ILE A 77 8.04 -5.22 -6.42
CA ILE A 77 6.93 -5.09 -5.46
C ILE A 77 5.88 -4.10 -5.98
N PRO A 78 4.60 -4.50 -6.04
CA PRO A 78 3.52 -3.55 -6.33
C PRO A 78 3.38 -2.56 -5.19
N ILE A 79 3.13 -1.28 -5.52
CA ILE A 79 3.01 -0.22 -4.53
C ILE A 79 1.79 0.62 -4.84
N ILE A 80 0.97 0.86 -3.81
CA ILE A 80 -0.15 1.80 -3.87
C ILE A 80 0.13 2.90 -2.85
N VAL A 81 0.05 4.16 -3.30
CA VAL A 81 0.25 5.32 -2.43
C VAL A 81 -1.09 6.05 -2.27
N LEU A 82 -1.46 6.32 -1.04
CA LEU A 82 -2.70 7.03 -0.70
C LEU A 82 -2.38 8.44 -0.25
N THR A 83 -3.23 9.40 -0.64
CA THR A 83 -3.11 10.79 -0.19
C THR A 83 -4.46 11.36 0.16
N GLY A 84 -4.49 12.34 1.07
CA GLY A 84 -5.73 13.01 1.49
C GLY A 84 -6.25 14.04 0.50
N TYR A 85 -5.46 14.40 -0.50
CA TYR A 85 -5.87 15.36 -1.53
C TYR A 85 -5.02 15.18 -2.76
N GLU A 86 -5.54 15.64 -3.89
CA GLU A 86 -4.79 15.61 -5.13
C GLU A 86 -3.71 16.69 -5.13
N ASP A 87 -2.50 16.24 -5.41
CA ASP A 87 -1.35 17.11 -5.62
C ASP A 87 -0.67 16.63 -6.90
N PRO A 88 -0.68 17.44 -7.97
CA PRO A 88 -0.11 17.02 -9.25
C PRO A 88 1.36 16.64 -9.16
N THR A 89 2.14 17.34 -8.32
CA THR A 89 3.55 17.05 -8.14
C THR A 89 3.74 15.68 -7.49
N LEU A 90 3.00 15.39 -6.44
CA LEU A 90 3.07 14.10 -5.75
C LEU A 90 2.58 12.96 -6.64
N ARG A 91 1.53 13.21 -7.42
CA ARG A 91 1.02 12.23 -8.37
C ARG A 91 2.07 11.89 -9.42
N GLU A 92 2.76 12.89 -9.94
CA GLU A 92 3.82 12.70 -10.92
C GLU A 92 4.99 11.91 -10.33
N GLU A 93 5.41 12.25 -9.12
CA GLU A 93 6.47 11.53 -8.43
C GLU A 93 6.08 10.07 -8.18
N ALA A 94 4.84 9.82 -7.78
CA ALA A 94 4.34 8.46 -7.58
C ALA A 94 4.36 7.68 -8.90
N ALA A 95 3.94 8.31 -9.99
CA ALA A 95 3.95 7.67 -11.31
C ALA A 95 5.38 7.30 -11.73
N HIS A 96 6.35 8.19 -11.48
CA HIS A 96 7.75 7.91 -11.77
C HIS A 96 8.31 6.75 -10.93
N SER A 97 7.81 6.59 -9.71
CA SER A 97 8.22 5.47 -8.86
C SER A 97 7.55 4.16 -9.27
N GLY A 98 6.62 4.20 -10.22
CA GLY A 98 5.85 3.04 -10.64
C GLY A 98 4.72 2.65 -9.69
N ALA A 99 4.40 3.51 -8.74
CA ALA A 99 3.33 3.27 -7.79
C ALA A 99 1.98 3.71 -8.35
N LEU A 100 0.93 3.02 -7.95
CA LEU A 100 -0.44 3.46 -8.21
C LEU A 100 -0.82 4.49 -7.13
N PHE A 101 -1.43 5.59 -7.56
CA PHE A 101 -1.78 6.70 -6.67
C PHE A 101 -3.29 6.75 -6.50
N LEU A 102 -3.76 6.74 -5.25
CA LEU A 102 -5.19 6.85 -4.93
C LEU A 102 -5.43 7.99 -3.95
N VAL A 103 -6.57 8.65 -4.08
CA VAL A 103 -6.95 9.78 -3.22
C VAL A 103 -7.94 9.32 -2.17
N LYS A 104 -7.69 9.68 -0.90
CA LYS A 104 -8.60 9.39 0.21
C LYS A 104 -9.82 10.32 0.17
N PRO A 105 -10.96 9.90 0.66
CA PRO A 105 -11.26 8.58 1.22
C PRO A 105 -11.40 7.54 0.12
N VAL A 106 -10.79 6.37 0.32
CA VAL A 106 -10.82 5.29 -0.68
C VAL A 106 -11.97 4.35 -0.36
N LYS A 107 -12.91 4.23 -1.30
CA LYS A 107 -14.02 3.29 -1.14
C LYS A 107 -13.51 1.86 -1.22
N ARG A 108 -14.17 0.98 -0.46
CA ARG A 108 -13.82 -0.44 -0.40
C ARG A 108 -13.65 -1.06 -1.80
N ALA A 109 -14.64 -0.86 -2.68
CA ALA A 109 -14.61 -1.46 -4.01
C ALA A 109 -13.43 -0.96 -4.85
N ILE A 110 -13.11 0.32 -4.75
CA ILE A 110 -11.98 0.92 -5.48
C ILE A 110 -10.66 0.38 -4.96
N LEU A 111 -10.52 0.31 -3.64
CA LEU A 111 -9.30 -0.21 -3.02
C LEU A 111 -9.06 -1.66 -3.44
N LEU A 112 -10.06 -2.51 -3.32
CA LEU A 112 -9.93 -3.94 -3.65
C LEU A 112 -9.66 -4.15 -5.14
N ALA A 113 -10.33 -3.40 -6.02
CA ALA A 113 -10.08 -3.48 -7.46
C ALA A 113 -8.66 -3.04 -7.80
N SER A 114 -8.16 -1.98 -7.14
CA SER A 114 -6.80 -1.50 -7.36
C SER A 114 -5.76 -2.51 -6.92
N ILE A 115 -5.99 -3.18 -5.80
CA ILE A 115 -5.08 -4.22 -5.29
C ILE A 115 -5.04 -5.40 -6.26
N GLU A 116 -6.20 -5.86 -6.73
CA GLU A 116 -6.26 -6.93 -7.73
C GLU A 116 -5.49 -6.56 -8.99
N GLN A 117 -5.66 -5.32 -9.45
CA GLN A 117 -4.98 -4.82 -10.63
C GLN A 117 -3.45 -4.87 -10.46
N VAL A 118 -2.92 -4.36 -9.36
CA VAL A 118 -1.46 -4.28 -9.19
C VAL A 118 -0.85 -5.63 -8.83
N LEU A 119 -1.60 -6.53 -8.22
CA LEU A 119 -1.15 -7.90 -7.97
C LEU A 119 -1.25 -8.79 -9.20
N GLY A 120 -1.91 -8.32 -10.25
CA GLY A 120 -2.16 -9.12 -11.44
C GLY A 120 -3.17 -10.22 -11.22
N GLU A 121 -3.99 -10.11 -10.17
CA GLU A 121 -5.05 -11.09 -9.90
C GLU A 121 -6.24 -10.82 -10.80
N LYS A 122 -6.85 -11.90 -11.27
CA LYS A 122 -8.09 -11.77 -12.02
C LYS A 122 -9.25 -11.90 -11.04
N PRO A 123 -10.31 -11.10 -11.22
CA PRO A 123 -11.51 -11.29 -10.39
C PRO A 123 -12.08 -12.68 -10.63
N PRO A 124 -12.70 -13.27 -9.59
CA PRO A 124 -13.32 -14.59 -9.76
C PRO A 124 -14.36 -14.53 -10.88
N GLN A 125 -14.26 -15.48 -11.77
CA GLN A 125 -15.23 -15.60 -12.85
C GLN A 125 -16.45 -16.37 -12.35
N THR A 126 -17.58 -15.79 -12.54
CA THR A 126 -18.85 -16.43 -12.22
C THR A 126 -19.44 -17.07 -13.44
#